data_8d096f732a0d38ea5585b30c550d42d3
#
_entry.id   8d096f732a0d38ea5585b30c550d42d3
#
_cell.length_a   1.000
_cell.length_b   1.000
_cell.length_c   1.000
_cell.angle_alpha   90.00
_cell.angle_beta   90.00
_cell.angle_gamma   90.00
#
_symmetry.space_group_name_H-M   'P 1'
#
loop_
_entity.id
_entity.type
_entity.pdbx_description
1 polymer ?
#
loop_
_entity_poly.entity_id
_entity_poly.type
_entity_poly.pdbx_seq_one_letter_code
_entity_poly.pdbx_strand_id
1 'polypeptide(L)'
;VGIGALFQGSDPSIQQVEKPEGQINLSAALECLLFLAEEPLPEAELERILEVTPSQVREIVAELARQCEGRGLQVMKIAGGWQLCTRPEFAPYISRLHEPERVRLSRAALETLAIIAYRQPITRPEIEAVRGVNVDGVVSTLLNYELIEEKGRKEAPGRPVLYGTTKEFLTHFGIDKVEDLPELPPVDHSVVVVGQEASSCPTEAGRLRRDYGDQGSCPTASSSGSDDADDSIEPPPQ
;
A
#
# COMPACT_ATOMS: atom_id res chain seq x y z
N VAL A 1 15.19 -12.96 -3.09
CA VAL A 1 16.44 -13.08 -3.87
C VAL A 1 16.00 -13.45 -5.27
N GLY A 2 15.79 -12.42 -6.11
CA GLY A 2 15.30 -12.59 -7.49
C GLY A 2 16.31 -13.37 -8.33
N ILE A 3 15.82 -14.32 -9.07
CA ILE A 3 16.56 -15.07 -10.10
C ILE A 3 17.01 -14.13 -11.25
N GLY A 4 16.51 -12.91 -11.29
CA GLY A 4 16.84 -11.89 -12.29
C GLY A 4 18.32 -11.45 -12.35
N ALA A 5 19.14 -11.74 -11.33
CA ALA A 5 20.56 -11.40 -11.33
C ALA A 5 21.44 -12.33 -12.19
N LEU A 6 20.90 -13.43 -12.73
CA LEU A 6 21.68 -14.39 -13.53
C LEU A 6 21.72 -14.09 -15.03
N PHE A 7 20.93 -13.12 -15.51
CA PHE A 7 20.81 -12.80 -16.95
C PHE A 7 21.27 -11.39 -17.34
N GLN A 8 22.02 -10.68 -16.51
CA GLN A 8 22.64 -9.39 -16.88
C GLN A 8 23.97 -9.58 -17.61
N GLY A 9 24.01 -10.43 -18.61
CA GLY A 9 25.09 -10.54 -19.57
C GLY A 9 24.48 -10.49 -20.96
N SER A 10 24.62 -9.36 -21.66
CA SER A 10 24.38 -9.26 -23.10
C SER A 10 25.43 -10.08 -23.86
N ASP A 11 25.32 -11.40 -23.77
CA ASP A 11 26.06 -12.32 -24.60
C ASP A 11 25.31 -12.44 -25.92
N PRO A 12 25.87 -11.96 -27.06
CA PRO A 12 25.22 -12.02 -28.36
C PRO A 12 24.98 -13.45 -28.86
N SER A 13 25.52 -14.48 -28.19
CA SER A 13 25.30 -15.88 -28.51
C SER A 13 23.94 -16.43 -28.05
N ILE A 14 23.20 -15.71 -27.19
CA ILE A 14 21.85 -16.13 -26.72
C ILE A 14 20.75 -15.82 -27.75
N GLN A 15 21.05 -15.07 -28.81
CA GLN A 15 20.05 -14.61 -29.80
C GLN A 15 19.56 -15.67 -30.79
N GLN A 16 20.05 -16.92 -30.72
CA GLN A 16 19.58 -18.02 -31.58
C GLN A 16 19.24 -19.25 -30.73
N VAL A 17 18.30 -19.10 -29.80
CA VAL A 17 17.62 -20.29 -29.26
C VAL A 17 16.72 -20.80 -30.38
N GLU A 18 17.17 -21.84 -31.11
CA GLU A 18 16.37 -22.55 -32.09
C GLU A 18 15.03 -22.94 -31.44
N LYS A 19 13.93 -22.65 -32.11
CA LYS A 19 12.58 -23.12 -31.68
C LYS A 19 12.68 -24.63 -31.44
N PRO A 20 12.34 -25.16 -30.26
CA PRO A 20 12.36 -26.59 -30.04
C PRO A 20 11.44 -27.25 -31.09
N GLU A 21 11.99 -28.25 -31.82
CA GLU A 21 11.24 -29.04 -32.77
C GLU A 21 10.25 -29.93 -32.00
N GLY A 22 9.04 -29.40 -31.77
CA GLY A 22 7.97 -30.06 -31.05
C GLY A 22 6.81 -29.11 -30.84
N GLN A 23 5.61 -29.64 -30.63
CA GLN A 23 4.44 -28.85 -30.31
C GLN A 23 4.63 -28.28 -28.86
N ILE A 24 5.14 -27.05 -28.78
CA ILE A 24 5.35 -26.37 -27.48
C ILE A 24 3.99 -26.18 -26.81
N ASN A 25 3.88 -26.63 -25.57
CA ASN A 25 2.73 -26.30 -24.74
C ASN A 25 2.79 -24.80 -24.37
N LEU A 26 2.00 -23.99 -25.05
CA LEU A 26 1.97 -22.53 -24.85
C LEU A 26 1.52 -22.14 -23.45
N SER A 27 0.70 -22.95 -22.77
CA SER A 27 0.32 -22.74 -21.39
C SER A 27 1.51 -22.89 -20.44
N ALA A 28 2.36 -23.90 -20.67
CA ALA A 28 3.59 -24.09 -19.90
C ALA A 28 4.63 -22.97 -20.20
N ALA A 29 4.72 -22.53 -21.46
CA ALA A 29 5.57 -21.38 -21.80
C ALA A 29 5.10 -20.10 -21.08
N LEU A 30 3.79 -19.84 -21.07
CA LEU A 30 3.21 -18.72 -20.32
C LEU A 30 3.49 -18.83 -18.82
N GLU A 31 3.36 -20.01 -18.22
CA GLU A 31 3.68 -20.24 -16.81
C GLU A 31 5.14 -19.85 -16.51
N CYS A 32 6.09 -20.23 -17.37
CA CYS A 32 7.50 -19.85 -17.23
C CYS A 32 7.70 -18.33 -17.33
N LEU A 33 7.03 -17.68 -18.29
CA LEU A 33 7.14 -16.23 -18.48
C LEU A 33 6.61 -15.49 -17.26
N LEU A 34 5.42 -15.85 -16.77
CA LEU A 34 4.81 -15.22 -15.59
C LEU A 34 5.58 -15.52 -14.29
N PHE A 35 6.28 -16.66 -14.22
CA PHE A 35 7.13 -16.99 -13.08
C PHE A 35 8.41 -16.14 -13.04
N LEU A 36 8.98 -15.81 -14.21
CA LEU A 36 10.20 -15.00 -14.31
C LEU A 36 9.93 -13.50 -14.25
N ALA A 37 8.71 -13.09 -14.58
CA ALA A 37 8.34 -11.68 -14.63
C ALA A 37 8.28 -11.08 -13.21
N GLU A 38 8.98 -9.97 -12.99
CA GLU A 38 8.93 -9.19 -11.75
C GLU A 38 7.71 -8.27 -11.72
N GLU A 39 7.24 -7.83 -12.89
CA GLU A 39 6.07 -6.97 -13.07
C GLU A 39 4.95 -7.69 -13.86
N PRO A 40 3.69 -7.25 -13.72
CA PRO A 40 2.60 -7.78 -14.52
C PRO A 40 2.85 -7.63 -16.02
N LEU A 41 2.81 -8.72 -16.80
CA LEU A 41 3.07 -8.71 -18.23
C LEU A 41 1.84 -8.27 -19.01
N PRO A 42 1.91 -7.17 -19.79
CA PRO A 42 0.83 -6.73 -20.66
C PRO A 42 0.49 -7.76 -21.75
N GLU A 43 -0.80 -7.82 -22.15
CA GLU A 43 -1.28 -8.74 -23.21
C GLU A 43 -0.49 -8.57 -24.52
N ALA A 44 -0.17 -7.32 -24.90
CA ALA A 44 0.62 -7.04 -26.10
C ALA A 44 2.06 -7.60 -26.05
N GLU A 45 2.65 -7.68 -24.87
CA GLU A 45 3.97 -8.28 -24.70
C GLU A 45 3.91 -9.81 -24.80
N LEU A 46 2.90 -10.41 -24.21
CA LEU A 46 2.64 -11.85 -24.35
C LEU A 46 2.38 -12.26 -25.81
N GLU A 47 1.62 -11.45 -26.56
CA GLU A 47 1.42 -11.65 -28.01
C GLU A 47 2.75 -11.68 -28.76
N ARG A 48 3.62 -10.71 -28.46
CA ARG A 48 4.93 -10.59 -29.10
C ARG A 48 5.86 -11.76 -28.76
N ILE A 49 5.90 -12.18 -27.48
CA ILE A 49 6.81 -13.23 -27.02
C ILE A 49 6.35 -14.62 -27.46
N LEU A 50 5.04 -14.91 -27.35
CA LEU A 50 4.47 -16.20 -27.73
C LEU A 50 4.15 -16.32 -29.23
N GLU A 51 4.25 -15.23 -29.98
CA GLU A 51 3.90 -15.15 -31.43
C GLU A 51 2.46 -15.60 -31.70
N VAL A 52 1.52 -15.15 -30.89
CA VAL A 52 0.11 -15.53 -30.96
C VAL A 52 -0.81 -14.31 -31.07
N THR A 53 -2.06 -14.53 -31.42
CA THR A 53 -3.07 -13.47 -31.49
C THR A 53 -3.63 -13.13 -30.10
N PRO A 54 -4.24 -11.93 -29.90
CA PRO A 54 -4.86 -11.55 -28.62
C PRO A 54 -5.91 -12.55 -28.11
N SER A 55 -6.67 -13.17 -29.04
CA SER A 55 -7.65 -14.20 -28.69
C SER A 55 -6.98 -15.45 -28.12
N GLN A 56 -5.87 -15.87 -28.74
CA GLN A 56 -5.10 -17.02 -28.26
C GLN A 56 -4.43 -16.75 -26.92
N VAL A 57 -3.92 -15.52 -26.66
CA VAL A 57 -3.39 -15.17 -25.34
C VAL A 57 -4.45 -15.42 -24.26
N ARG A 58 -5.69 -14.95 -24.48
CA ARG A 58 -6.78 -15.14 -23.51
C ARG A 58 -7.15 -16.62 -23.30
N GLU A 59 -7.12 -17.43 -24.36
CA GLU A 59 -7.34 -18.87 -24.27
C GLU A 59 -6.23 -19.57 -23.49
N ILE A 60 -4.96 -19.22 -23.74
CA ILE A 60 -3.79 -19.77 -23.04
C ILE A 60 -3.82 -19.37 -21.55
N VAL A 61 -4.15 -18.12 -21.23
CA VAL A 61 -4.31 -17.63 -19.86
C VAL A 61 -5.44 -18.38 -19.14
N ALA A 62 -6.59 -18.56 -19.79
CA ALA A 62 -7.72 -19.30 -19.22
C ALA A 62 -7.37 -20.78 -18.98
N GLU A 63 -6.58 -21.39 -19.87
CA GLU A 63 -6.07 -22.75 -19.72
C GLU A 63 -5.12 -22.85 -18.51
N LEU A 64 -4.15 -21.93 -18.40
CA LEU A 64 -3.23 -21.88 -17.26
C LEU A 64 -3.98 -21.64 -15.94
N ALA A 65 -4.97 -20.75 -15.94
CA ALA A 65 -5.80 -20.50 -14.77
C ALA A 65 -6.52 -21.76 -14.30
N ARG A 66 -7.06 -22.58 -15.22
CA ARG A 66 -7.69 -23.89 -14.91
C ARG A 66 -6.66 -24.89 -14.35
N GLN A 67 -5.46 -24.93 -14.90
CA GLN A 67 -4.37 -25.80 -14.42
C GLN A 67 -3.89 -25.41 -13.01
N CYS A 68 -4.07 -24.15 -12.63
CA CYS A 68 -3.77 -23.63 -11.28
C CYS A 68 -4.92 -23.86 -10.27
N GLU A 69 -6.08 -24.39 -10.68
CA GLU A 69 -7.17 -24.70 -9.76
C GLU A 69 -6.75 -25.76 -8.74
N GLY A 70 -7.05 -25.53 -7.46
CA GLY A 70 -6.65 -26.40 -6.36
C GLY A 70 -5.17 -26.40 -6.02
N ARG A 71 -4.36 -25.55 -6.67
CA ARG A 71 -2.92 -25.36 -6.38
C ARG A 71 -2.69 -24.10 -5.56
N GLY A 72 -1.46 -23.91 -5.07
CA GLY A 72 -1.07 -22.73 -4.27
C GLY A 72 -0.89 -21.44 -5.06
N LEU A 73 -0.89 -21.53 -6.40
CA LEU A 73 -0.71 -20.41 -7.32
C LEU A 73 -2.01 -20.11 -8.07
N GLN A 74 -2.14 -18.88 -8.54
CA GLN A 74 -3.24 -18.42 -9.38
C GLN A 74 -2.73 -17.35 -10.36
N VAL A 75 -3.36 -17.27 -11.54
CA VAL A 75 -3.12 -16.21 -12.49
C VAL A 75 -4.09 -15.07 -12.25
N MET A 76 -3.57 -13.87 -12.10
CA MET A 76 -4.37 -12.67 -11.86
C MET A 76 -4.06 -11.60 -12.90
N LYS A 77 -5.06 -10.78 -13.20
CA LYS A 77 -4.89 -9.58 -14.01
C LYS A 77 -4.70 -8.39 -13.07
N ILE A 78 -3.56 -7.73 -13.15
CA ILE A 78 -3.15 -6.67 -12.23
C ILE A 78 -2.53 -5.54 -13.05
N ALA A 79 -2.95 -4.29 -12.82
CA ALA A 79 -2.40 -3.09 -13.45
C ALA A 79 -2.32 -3.16 -14.99
N GLY A 80 -3.29 -3.83 -15.63
CA GLY A 80 -3.36 -4.00 -17.07
C GLY A 80 -2.52 -5.16 -17.62
N GLY A 81 -1.86 -5.95 -16.77
CA GLY A 81 -1.04 -7.10 -17.15
C GLY A 81 -1.44 -8.40 -16.44
N TRP A 82 -0.85 -9.51 -16.83
CA TRP A 82 -1.04 -10.82 -16.21
C TRP A 82 0.13 -11.14 -15.28
N GLN A 83 -0.17 -11.70 -14.11
CA GLN A 83 0.83 -12.08 -13.10
C GLN A 83 0.45 -13.41 -12.44
N LEU A 84 1.47 -14.21 -12.11
CA LEU A 84 1.32 -15.41 -11.32
C LEU A 84 1.45 -15.04 -9.84
N CYS A 85 0.40 -15.26 -9.06
CA CYS A 85 0.32 -14.87 -7.65
C CYS A 85 0.08 -16.10 -6.77
N THR A 86 0.48 -16.01 -5.52
CA THR A 86 0.10 -16.98 -4.49
C THR A 86 -1.35 -16.76 -4.08
N ARG A 87 -2.05 -17.84 -3.71
CA ARG A 87 -3.42 -17.73 -3.18
C ARG A 87 -3.39 -17.17 -1.75
N PRO A 88 -4.36 -16.33 -1.37
CA PRO A 88 -4.43 -15.72 -0.02
C PRO A 88 -4.44 -16.73 1.12
N GLU A 89 -4.99 -17.91 0.89
CA GLU A 89 -5.08 -19.01 1.87
C GLU A 89 -3.70 -19.42 2.41
N PHE A 90 -2.65 -19.26 1.60
CA PHE A 90 -1.27 -19.62 1.94
C PHE A 90 -0.46 -18.46 2.56
N ALA A 91 -1.04 -17.26 2.68
CA ALA A 91 -0.38 -16.09 3.25
C ALA A 91 0.26 -16.35 4.64
N PRO A 92 -0.36 -17.12 5.57
CA PRO A 92 0.26 -17.42 6.87
C PRO A 92 1.58 -18.22 6.77
N TYR A 93 1.76 -19.01 5.72
CA TYR A 93 3.00 -19.77 5.48
C TYR A 93 4.06 -18.90 4.83
N ILE A 94 3.65 -18.10 3.84
CA ILE A 94 4.53 -17.20 3.08
C ILE A 94 5.13 -16.13 4.00
N SER A 95 4.33 -15.56 4.91
CA SER A 95 4.78 -14.55 5.87
C SER A 95 5.81 -15.06 6.88
N ARG A 96 5.96 -16.39 7.05
CA ARG A 96 7.02 -16.98 7.87
C ARG A 96 8.34 -17.10 7.12
N LEU A 97 8.29 -17.21 5.79
CA LEU A 97 9.48 -17.28 4.95
C LEU A 97 10.04 -15.89 4.65
N HIS A 98 9.17 -14.96 4.38
CA HIS A 98 9.52 -13.57 4.14
C HIS A 98 8.84 -12.73 5.21
N GLU A 99 9.63 -12.07 6.07
CA GLU A 99 9.13 -10.87 6.75
C GLU A 99 8.98 -9.81 5.65
N PRO A 100 7.76 -9.54 5.17
CA PRO A 100 7.60 -8.52 4.15
C PRO A 100 8.14 -7.22 4.74
N GLU A 101 8.99 -6.52 4.02
CA GLU A 101 9.24 -5.09 4.25
C GLU A 101 7.88 -4.40 4.05
N ARG A 102 7.09 -4.43 5.09
CA ARG A 102 5.77 -3.80 5.08
C ARG A 102 6.00 -2.31 5.05
N VAL A 103 5.80 -1.71 3.89
CA VAL A 103 5.51 -0.29 3.81
C VAL A 103 4.31 -0.04 4.73
N ARG A 104 4.60 0.29 5.99
CA ARG A 104 3.55 0.57 6.98
C ARG A 104 3.08 1.99 6.77
N LEU A 105 2.12 2.15 5.88
CA LEU A 105 1.41 3.41 5.79
C LEU A 105 0.72 3.69 7.13
N SER A 106 0.88 4.91 7.63
CA SER A 106 0.13 5.36 8.80
C SER A 106 -1.38 5.36 8.47
N ARG A 107 -2.22 5.31 9.49
CA ARG A 107 -3.68 5.41 9.30
C ARG A 107 -4.06 6.68 8.51
N ALA A 108 -3.41 7.81 8.83
CA ALA A 108 -3.62 9.07 8.10
C ALA A 108 -3.25 8.94 6.60
N ALA A 109 -2.17 8.21 6.28
CA ALA A 109 -1.76 7.97 4.91
C ALA A 109 -2.76 7.07 4.16
N LEU A 110 -3.24 6.01 4.79
CA LEU A 110 -4.27 5.13 4.21
C LEU A 110 -5.59 5.87 3.94
N GLU A 111 -6.06 6.70 4.89
CA GLU A 111 -7.26 7.51 4.72
C GLU A 111 -7.11 8.53 3.58
N THR A 112 -5.95 9.18 3.47
CA THR A 112 -5.67 10.13 2.40
C THR A 112 -5.55 9.43 1.05
N LEU A 113 -4.87 8.28 1.00
CA LEU A 113 -4.75 7.45 -0.20
C LEU A 113 -6.13 7.00 -0.70
N ALA A 114 -7.01 6.56 0.21
CA ALA A 114 -8.38 6.19 -0.13
C ALA A 114 -9.15 7.37 -0.76
N ILE A 115 -9.06 8.58 -0.18
CA ILE A 115 -9.71 9.76 -0.76
C ILE A 115 -9.22 10.02 -2.18
N ILE A 116 -7.89 9.93 -2.40
CA ILE A 116 -7.32 10.11 -3.74
C ILE A 116 -7.82 9.03 -4.69
N ALA A 117 -7.77 7.75 -4.30
CA ALA A 117 -8.18 6.64 -5.14
C ALA A 117 -9.64 6.74 -5.61
N TYR A 118 -10.56 7.14 -4.73
CA TYR A 118 -11.99 7.24 -5.08
C TYR A 118 -12.41 8.55 -5.72
N ARG A 119 -11.61 9.63 -5.60
CA ARG A 119 -11.97 10.97 -6.09
C ARG A 119 -11.02 11.54 -7.13
N GLN A 120 -10.05 10.78 -7.59
CA GLN A 120 -9.10 11.21 -8.59
C GLN A 120 -9.76 11.57 -9.94
N PRO A 121 -9.23 12.59 -10.64
CA PRO A 121 -8.11 13.45 -10.25
C PRO A 121 -8.55 14.52 -9.23
N ILE A 122 -7.77 14.67 -8.14
CA ILE A 122 -8.11 15.54 -6.99
C ILE A 122 -6.93 16.44 -6.61
N THR A 123 -7.21 17.65 -6.14
CA THR A 123 -6.21 18.61 -5.68
C THR A 123 -5.98 18.52 -4.16
N ARG A 124 -4.81 19.00 -3.69
CA ARG A 124 -4.51 19.05 -2.25
C ARG A 124 -5.56 19.81 -1.44
N PRO A 125 -5.99 21.03 -1.81
CA PRO A 125 -7.04 21.73 -1.06
C PRO A 125 -8.35 20.93 -0.96
N GLU A 126 -8.70 20.18 -1.99
CA GLU A 126 -9.91 19.32 -1.97
C GLU A 126 -9.73 18.12 -1.03
N ILE A 127 -8.51 17.54 -0.96
CA ILE A 127 -8.20 16.48 0.00
C ILE A 127 -8.29 17.04 1.42
N GLU A 128 -7.69 18.21 1.68
CA GLU A 128 -7.72 18.88 2.99
C GLU A 128 -9.15 19.23 3.43
N ALA A 129 -10.00 19.65 2.49
CA ALA A 129 -11.40 19.92 2.77
C ALA A 129 -12.16 18.66 3.25
N VAL A 130 -11.79 17.49 2.77
CA VAL A 130 -12.38 16.21 3.21
C VAL A 130 -11.77 15.74 4.54
N ARG A 131 -10.45 15.90 4.69
CA ARG A 131 -9.70 15.43 5.87
C ARG A 131 -9.88 16.34 7.11
N GLY A 132 -10.14 17.63 6.87
CA GLY A 132 -10.18 18.65 7.93
C GLY A 132 -8.82 19.01 8.52
N VAL A 133 -7.71 18.52 7.95
CA VAL A 133 -6.33 18.72 8.42
C VAL A 133 -5.37 18.91 7.25
N ASN A 134 -4.19 19.50 7.51
CA ASN A 134 -3.13 19.62 6.52
C ASN A 134 -2.63 18.23 6.11
N VAL A 135 -2.41 18.02 4.80
CA VAL A 135 -2.00 16.73 4.22
C VAL A 135 -0.62 16.76 3.55
N ASP A 136 0.15 17.85 3.65
CA ASP A 136 1.43 18.02 2.94
C ASP A 136 2.40 16.88 3.18
N GLY A 137 2.66 16.53 4.43
CA GLY A 137 3.56 15.44 4.78
C GLY A 137 3.07 14.09 4.31
N VAL A 138 1.74 13.87 4.36
CA VAL A 138 1.13 12.61 3.92
C VAL A 138 1.21 12.46 2.40
N VAL A 139 0.88 13.51 1.65
CA VAL A 139 0.98 13.50 0.18
C VAL A 139 2.42 13.27 -0.26
N SER A 140 3.40 13.93 0.38
CA SER A 140 4.83 13.70 0.11
C SER A 140 5.24 12.24 0.38
N THR A 141 4.75 11.65 1.46
CA THR A 141 5.00 10.23 1.77
C THR A 141 4.43 9.31 0.69
N LEU A 142 3.19 9.55 0.25
CA LEU A 142 2.54 8.75 -0.78
C LEU A 142 3.22 8.87 -2.15
N LEU A 143 3.74 10.06 -2.50
CA LEU A 143 4.57 10.29 -3.69
C LEU A 143 5.90 9.52 -3.61
N ASN A 144 6.58 9.54 -2.45
CA ASN A 144 7.84 8.82 -2.25
C ASN A 144 7.67 7.29 -2.33
N TYR A 145 6.49 6.77 -1.97
CA TYR A 145 6.15 5.36 -2.15
C TYR A 145 5.58 5.05 -3.54
N GLU A 146 5.58 6.04 -4.43
CA GLU A 146 5.05 5.89 -5.79
C GLU A 146 3.60 5.40 -5.87
N LEU A 147 2.83 5.54 -4.80
CA LEU A 147 1.42 5.14 -4.76
C LEU A 147 0.49 6.15 -5.44
N ILE A 148 0.92 7.40 -5.52
CA ILE A 148 0.22 8.48 -6.22
C ILE A 148 1.19 9.24 -7.13
N GLU A 149 0.65 9.90 -8.14
CA GLU A 149 1.41 10.74 -9.08
C GLU A 149 0.68 12.04 -9.42
N GLU A 150 1.40 13.01 -9.96
CA GLU A 150 0.84 14.24 -10.48
C GLU A 150 0.25 14.00 -11.87
N LYS A 151 -1.08 14.08 -11.99
CA LYS A 151 -1.81 13.91 -13.26
C LYS A 151 -1.90 15.19 -14.09
N GLY A 152 -1.45 16.35 -13.54
CA GLY A 152 -1.50 17.64 -14.18
C GLY A 152 -1.89 18.77 -13.22
N ARG A 153 -2.47 19.85 -13.77
CA ARG A 153 -2.89 21.03 -13.00
C ARG A 153 -4.34 21.38 -13.32
N LYS A 154 -5.09 21.72 -12.29
CA LYS A 154 -6.47 22.17 -12.45
C LYS A 154 -6.53 23.60 -13.01
N GLU A 155 -7.45 23.88 -13.93
CA GLU A 155 -7.74 25.23 -14.43
C GLU A 155 -8.56 26.00 -13.39
N ALA A 156 -7.90 26.48 -12.35
CA ALA A 156 -8.47 27.25 -11.26
C ALA A 156 -7.44 28.27 -10.76
N PRO A 157 -7.84 29.33 -10.03
CA PRO A 157 -6.91 30.26 -9.41
C PRO A 157 -5.82 29.53 -8.61
N GLY A 158 -4.55 29.87 -8.83
CA GLY A 158 -3.39 29.19 -8.24
C GLY A 158 -2.97 27.91 -8.96
N ARG A 159 -3.69 27.41 -9.98
CA ARG A 159 -3.39 26.21 -10.79
C ARG A 159 -2.89 25.04 -9.96
N PRO A 160 -3.69 24.56 -8.96
CA PRO A 160 -3.25 23.50 -8.06
C PRO A 160 -2.99 22.21 -8.81
N VAL A 161 -2.01 21.42 -8.30
CA VAL A 161 -1.66 20.10 -8.83
C VAL A 161 -2.80 19.12 -8.61
N LEU A 162 -3.07 18.30 -9.61
CA LEU A 162 -4.02 17.18 -9.57
C LEU A 162 -3.25 15.88 -9.29
N TYR A 163 -3.70 15.13 -8.32
CA TYR A 163 -3.14 13.83 -7.93
C TYR A 163 -4.04 12.69 -8.37
N GLY A 164 -3.43 11.57 -8.70
CA GLY A 164 -4.11 10.31 -9.00
C GLY A 164 -3.22 9.13 -8.61
N THR A 165 -3.79 7.94 -8.65
CA THR A 165 -3.08 6.69 -8.35
C THR A 165 -2.19 6.25 -9.52
N THR A 166 -1.16 5.48 -9.21
CA THR A 166 -0.16 4.93 -10.12
C THR A 166 -0.46 3.47 -10.48
N LYS A 167 0.40 2.87 -11.32
CA LYS A 167 0.41 1.42 -11.54
C LYS A 167 0.86 0.67 -10.30
N GLU A 168 1.82 1.22 -9.55
CA GLU A 168 2.29 0.64 -8.28
C GLU A 168 1.17 0.51 -7.25
N PHE A 169 0.28 1.50 -7.20
CA PHE A 169 -0.94 1.41 -6.39
C PHE A 169 -1.78 0.19 -6.79
N LEU A 170 -2.04 0.01 -8.09
CA LEU A 170 -2.85 -1.12 -8.59
C LEU A 170 -2.17 -2.46 -8.28
N THR A 171 -0.85 -2.56 -8.47
CA THR A 171 -0.06 -3.74 -8.15
C THR A 171 -0.08 -4.05 -6.66
N HIS A 172 0.08 -3.02 -5.81
CA HIS A 172 0.08 -3.18 -4.36
C HIS A 172 -1.26 -3.67 -3.82
N PHE A 173 -2.37 -3.23 -4.41
CA PHE A 173 -3.73 -3.66 -4.03
C PHE A 173 -4.23 -4.88 -4.80
N GLY A 174 -3.48 -5.37 -5.79
CA GLY A 174 -3.83 -6.55 -6.57
C GLY A 174 -5.06 -6.36 -7.46
N ILE A 175 -5.29 -5.16 -7.98
CA ILE A 175 -6.43 -4.80 -8.84
C ILE A 175 -5.96 -4.46 -10.26
N ASP A 176 -6.80 -4.74 -11.27
CA ASP A 176 -6.49 -4.43 -12.66
C ASP A 176 -6.67 -2.95 -12.99
N LYS A 177 -7.74 -2.35 -12.48
CA LYS A 177 -8.13 -0.96 -12.73
C LYS A 177 -8.65 -0.28 -11.46
N VAL A 178 -8.69 1.04 -11.46
CA VAL A 178 -9.25 1.83 -10.36
C VAL A 178 -10.74 1.55 -10.16
N GLU A 179 -11.46 1.25 -11.23
CA GLU A 179 -12.89 0.92 -11.21
C GLU A 179 -13.19 -0.40 -10.48
N ASP A 180 -12.18 -1.25 -10.30
CA ASP A 180 -12.30 -2.52 -9.54
C ASP A 180 -12.24 -2.31 -8.02
N LEU A 181 -12.05 -1.07 -7.56
CA LEU A 181 -12.15 -0.74 -6.13
C LEU A 181 -13.56 -1.04 -5.61
N PRO A 182 -13.69 -1.61 -4.40
CA PRO A 182 -15.00 -1.91 -3.82
C PRO A 182 -15.85 -0.64 -3.67
N GLU A 183 -17.14 -0.74 -3.93
CA GLU A 183 -18.05 0.38 -3.72
C GLU A 183 -18.03 0.82 -2.25
N LEU A 184 -17.99 2.15 -2.04
CA LEU A 184 -18.06 2.68 -0.69
C LEU A 184 -19.43 2.32 -0.09
N PRO A 185 -19.48 1.81 1.15
CA PRO A 185 -20.75 1.56 1.81
C PRO A 185 -21.54 2.87 1.88
N PRO A 186 -22.89 2.83 1.74
CA PRO A 186 -23.70 4.01 1.89
C PRO A 186 -23.41 4.64 3.26
N VAL A 187 -23.01 5.92 3.26
CA VAL A 187 -22.81 6.68 4.51
C VAL A 187 -24.18 6.84 5.14
N ASP A 188 -24.41 6.12 6.22
CA ASP A 188 -25.57 6.37 7.07
C ASP A 188 -25.38 7.72 7.76
N HIS A 189 -26.03 8.75 7.22
CA HIS A 189 -25.98 10.10 7.76
C HIS A 189 -26.61 10.21 9.16
N SER A 190 -27.14 9.12 9.71
CA SER A 190 -27.76 9.10 11.04
C SER A 190 -26.74 9.08 12.18
N VAL A 191 -25.41 8.91 11.92
CA VAL A 191 -24.38 8.80 12.96
C VAL A 191 -23.53 10.07 13.14
N VAL A 192 -23.84 11.17 12.45
CA VAL A 192 -23.08 12.43 12.57
C VAL A 192 -23.85 13.43 13.41
N VAL A 193 -24.22 13.11 14.64
CA VAL A 193 -24.51 14.11 15.69
C VAL A 193 -24.15 13.54 17.06
N VAL A 194 -22.86 13.38 17.32
CA VAL A 194 -22.38 13.35 18.72
C VAL A 194 -21.10 14.17 18.79
N GLY A 195 -21.22 15.41 19.21
CA GLY A 195 -20.03 16.19 19.53
C GLY A 195 -20.11 17.69 19.36
N GLN A 196 -21.28 18.31 19.64
CA GLN A 196 -21.33 19.72 19.99
C GLN A 196 -22.37 19.90 21.12
N GLU A 197 -22.03 19.44 22.29
CA GLU A 197 -22.57 20.06 23.48
C GLU A 197 -21.58 21.11 23.95
N ALA A 198 -21.89 22.33 23.58
CA ALA A 198 -21.31 23.51 24.19
C ALA A 198 -21.55 23.42 25.71
N SER A 199 -20.48 23.33 26.45
CA SER A 199 -20.51 23.55 27.89
C SER A 199 -20.88 25.01 28.16
N SER A 200 -22.17 25.29 28.24
CA SER A 200 -22.67 26.47 28.91
C SER A 200 -22.52 26.24 30.39
N CYS A 201 -21.49 26.84 30.96
CA CYS A 201 -21.43 27.05 32.41
C CYS A 201 -22.63 27.89 32.86
N PRO A 202 -23.43 27.44 33.82
CA PRO A 202 -24.34 28.31 34.52
C PRO A 202 -23.55 29.07 35.58
N THR A 203 -23.44 30.35 35.37
CA THR A 203 -23.07 31.30 36.41
C THR A 203 -24.26 31.47 37.35
N GLU A 204 -24.23 30.82 38.47
CA GLU A 204 -25.10 31.23 39.59
C GLU A 204 -24.29 31.52 40.83
N ALA A 205 -24.28 32.79 41.18
CA ALA A 205 -23.80 33.33 42.42
C ALA A 205 -24.75 32.95 43.55
N GLY A 206 -24.26 32.29 44.58
CA GLY A 206 -25.02 31.99 45.77
C GLY A 206 -24.10 31.76 46.97
N ARG A 207 -23.92 32.82 47.75
CA ARG A 207 -23.23 32.81 49.06
C ARG A 207 -23.71 31.70 49.95
N LEU A 208 -22.80 31.02 50.61
CA LEU A 208 -22.96 30.68 52.04
C LEU A 208 -21.58 30.39 52.65
N ARG A 209 -21.22 31.26 53.59
CA ARG A 209 -20.11 31.06 54.54
C ARG A 209 -20.48 29.92 55.48
N ARG A 210 -19.53 29.07 55.76
CA ARG A 210 -19.35 28.58 57.15
C ARG A 210 -17.94 28.03 57.33
N ASP A 211 -17.34 28.54 58.36
CA ASP A 211 -16.06 28.24 58.98
C ASP A 211 -15.90 26.75 59.32
N TYR A 212 -14.69 26.25 59.23
CA TYR A 212 -14.04 25.45 60.26
C TYR A 212 -12.59 25.12 59.84
N GLY A 213 -11.61 25.65 60.59
CA GLY A 213 -10.57 24.99 61.39
C GLY A 213 -9.45 24.30 60.59
N ASP A 214 -8.40 24.96 60.40
CA ASP A 214 -7.03 24.84 60.99
C ASP A 214 -6.51 23.41 61.24
N GLN A 215 -5.27 23.27 60.84
CA GLN A 215 -4.18 22.38 61.26
C GLN A 215 -3.71 21.32 60.29
N GLY A 216 -2.43 21.50 59.95
CA GLY A 216 -1.57 20.35 59.79
C GLY A 216 -0.58 20.40 58.63
N SER A 217 0.45 21.21 58.74
CA SER A 217 1.88 20.96 58.42
C SER A 217 2.27 20.03 57.25
N CYS A 218 3.00 20.63 56.30
CA CYS A 218 4.04 19.99 55.49
C CYS A 218 5.07 19.20 56.32
N PRO A 219 5.72 18.23 55.73
CA PRO A 219 7.17 18.28 55.77
C PRO A 219 7.83 18.13 54.40
N THR A 220 8.73 19.03 54.16
CA THR A 220 9.87 18.95 53.26
C THR A 220 10.83 17.86 53.70
N ALA A 221 11.37 17.09 52.78
CA ALA A 221 12.65 16.45 53.00
C ALA A 221 13.41 16.33 51.66
N SER A 222 14.49 17.01 51.69
CA SER A 222 15.63 17.07 50.77
C SER A 222 16.57 15.89 50.96
N SER A 223 17.42 15.76 49.95
CA SER A 223 18.81 15.23 49.93
C SER A 223 18.99 13.84 49.33
N SER A 224 19.68 13.82 48.17
CA SER A 224 21.13 13.55 48.03
C SER A 224 21.52 12.07 48.15
N GLY A 225 22.20 11.57 47.12
CA GLY A 225 22.92 10.31 47.13
C GLY A 225 23.38 9.90 45.73
N SER A 226 24.56 10.33 45.40
CA SER A 226 25.49 9.77 44.43
C SER A 226 25.71 8.29 44.69
N ASP A 227 25.92 7.50 43.62
CA ASP A 227 27.13 6.69 43.54
C ASP A 227 27.21 5.98 42.14
N ASP A 228 28.43 6.01 41.67
CA ASP A 228 29.02 5.38 40.51
C ASP A 228 28.84 3.85 40.43
N ALA A 229 28.69 3.31 39.24
CA ALA A 229 29.29 2.01 38.88
C ALA A 229 29.42 1.90 37.37
N ASP A 230 30.62 2.05 36.91
CA ASP A 230 31.33 1.52 35.79
C ASP A 230 30.99 0.04 35.58
N ASP A 231 30.58 -0.35 34.37
CA ASP A 231 30.81 -1.73 33.92
C ASP A 231 31.00 -1.77 32.41
N SER A 232 32.26 -1.94 32.08
CA SER A 232 32.83 -2.19 30.76
C SER A 232 32.44 -3.58 30.29
N ILE A 233 31.81 -3.73 29.13
CA ILE A 233 31.68 -5.02 28.44
C ILE A 233 32.35 -4.93 27.08
N GLU A 234 33.44 -5.68 26.91
CA GLU A 234 34.20 -5.93 25.71
C GLU A 234 33.37 -6.61 24.62
N PRO A 235 33.68 -6.39 23.31
CA PRO A 235 33.12 -7.15 22.19
C PRO A 235 33.85 -8.49 21.97
N PRO A 236 33.17 -9.54 21.48
CA PRO A 236 33.80 -10.84 21.18
C PRO A 236 34.57 -10.80 19.85
N PRO A 237 35.58 -11.70 19.70
CA PRO A 237 36.52 -11.73 18.58
C PRO A 237 35.94 -12.37 17.32
N GLN A 238 36.67 -12.16 16.21
CA GLN A 238 36.45 -12.50 14.80
C GLN A 238 36.15 -13.98 14.53
#